data_79b46d052f264828ea114a6731c8ca28
#
_entry.id   79b46d052f264828ea114a6731c8ca28
#
_cell.length_a   1.000
_cell.length_b   1.000
_cell.length_c   1.000
_cell.angle_alpha   90.00
_cell.angle_beta   90.00
_cell.angle_gamma   90.00
#
_symmetry.space_group_name_H-M   'P 1'
#
loop_
_entity.id
_entity.type
_entity.pdbx_description
1 polymer ?
#
loop_
_entity_poly.entity_id
_entity_poly.type
_entity_poly.pdbx_seq_one_letter_code
_entity_poly.pdbx_strand_id
1 'polypeptide(L)' 'MTDNPSHKKQLASLKRIEGQVRGIINMIEDGKYCIDVLNQIKAAKSALVSV' A
#
# COMPACT_ATOMS: atom_id res chain seq x y z
N MET A 1 19.16 11.09 -4.14
CA MET A 1 19.07 10.05 -3.79
C MET A 1 19.60 9.18 -4.63
N THR A 2 20.28 8.61 -4.60
CA THR A 2 20.95 8.25 -5.41
C THR A 2 21.11 6.95 -5.40
N ASP A 3 21.80 6.37 -5.78
CA ASP A 3 22.06 5.11 -6.00
C ASP A 3 22.30 4.32 -4.83
N ASN A 4 21.51 4.37 -3.85
CA ASN A 4 21.68 3.58 -2.67
C ASN A 4 21.07 2.21 -2.93
N PRO A 5 21.84 1.14 -2.88
CA PRO A 5 21.33 -0.20 -3.17
C PRO A 5 20.15 -0.61 -2.32
N SER A 6 20.04 -0.10 -1.10
CA SER A 6 18.92 -0.48 -0.26
C SER A 6 17.59 0.02 -0.80
N HIS A 7 17.60 0.99 -1.68
CA HIS A 7 16.37 1.48 -2.26
C HIS A 7 15.72 0.47 -3.20
N LYS A 8 16.48 -0.47 -3.72
CA LYS A 8 15.88 -1.50 -4.55
C LYS A 8 14.95 -2.42 -3.75
N LYS A 9 15.31 -2.70 -2.52
CA LYS A 9 14.42 -3.47 -1.66
C LYS A 9 13.15 -2.70 -1.37
N GLN A 10 13.29 -1.40 -1.17
CA GLN A 10 12.14 -0.56 -0.89
C GLN A 10 11.24 -0.45 -2.11
N LEU A 11 11.81 -0.52 -3.31
CA LEU A 11 11.01 -0.48 -4.50
C LEU A 11 10.05 -1.68 -4.57
N ALA A 12 10.53 -2.86 -4.22
CA ALA A 12 9.67 -4.03 -4.20
C ALA A 12 8.54 -3.87 -3.19
N SER A 13 8.86 -3.35 -2.00
CA SER A 13 7.85 -3.06 -0.99
C SER A 13 6.83 -2.05 -1.47
N LEU A 14 7.30 -1.01 -2.13
CA LEU A 14 6.41 0.03 -2.64
C LEU A 14 5.49 -0.49 -3.73
N LYS A 15 5.98 -1.37 -4.58
CA LYS A 15 5.12 -1.97 -5.60
C LYS A 15 4.02 -2.83 -4.97
N ARG A 16 4.35 -3.53 -3.89
CA ARG A 16 3.35 -4.30 -3.17
C ARG A 16 2.30 -3.40 -2.54
N ILE A 17 2.76 -2.27 -1.96
CA ILE A 17 1.86 -1.30 -1.38
C ILE A 17 0.98 -0.66 -2.45
N GLU A 18 1.54 -0.40 -3.61
CA GLU A 18 0.77 0.12 -4.73
C GLU A 18 -0.40 -0.82 -5.05
N GLY A 19 -0.13 -2.13 -5.05
CA GLY A 19 -1.19 -3.11 -5.27
C GLY A 19 -2.25 -3.08 -4.17
N GLN A 20 -1.84 -2.88 -2.92
CA GLN A 20 -2.78 -2.76 -1.82
C GLN A 20 -3.67 -1.53 -1.99
N VAL A 21 -3.08 -0.41 -2.38
CA VAL A 21 -3.85 0.81 -2.59
C VAL A 21 -4.83 0.62 -3.74
N ARG A 22 -4.42 -0.04 -4.80
CA ARG A 22 -5.31 -0.32 -5.93
C ARG A 22 -6.47 -1.20 -5.49
N GLY A 23 -6.20 -2.17 -4.62
CA GLY A 23 -7.26 -3.00 -4.06
C GLY A 23 -8.26 -2.19 -3.27
N ILE A 24 -7.78 -1.21 -2.50
CA ILE A 24 -8.64 -0.33 -1.73
C ILE A 24 -9.54 0.49 -2.66
N ILE A 25 -8.97 1.02 -3.73
CA ILE A 25 -9.73 1.78 -4.72
C ILE A 25 -10.84 0.91 -5.31
N ASN A 26 -10.52 -0.32 -5.66
CA ASN A 26 -11.50 -1.24 -6.21
C ASN A 26 -12.62 -1.54 -5.21
N MET A 27 -12.28 -1.69 -3.95
CA MET A 27 -13.29 -1.92 -2.92
C MET A 27 -14.25 -0.75 -2.81
N ILE A 28 -13.73 0.45 -2.86
CA ILE A 28 -14.55 1.65 -2.80
C ILE A 28 -15.44 1.75 -4.04
N GLU A 29 -14.89 1.47 -5.20
CA GLU A 29 -15.66 1.51 -6.44
C GLU A 29 -16.77 0.47 -6.45
N ASP A 30 -16.54 -0.65 -5.78
CA ASP A 30 -17.55 -1.69 -5.67
C ASP A 30 -18.55 -1.44 -4.56
N GLY A 31 -18.42 -0.32 -3.86
CA GLY A 31 -19.36 0.01 -2.81
C GLY A 31 -19.10 -0.66 -1.47
N LYS A 32 -17.91 -1.23 -1.31
CA LYS A 32 -17.61 -1.86 -0.04
C LYS A 32 -16.89 -0.88 0.84
N TYR A 33 -17.63 -0.18 1.66
CA TYR A 33 -16.97 0.77 2.38
C TYR A 33 -16.75 0.32 3.75
N CYS A 34 -16.99 -0.06 4.47
CA CYS A 34 -17.00 -0.39 5.83
C CYS A 34 -15.66 -0.54 6.45
N ILE A 35 -15.65 -1.31 7.50
CA ILE A 35 -14.49 -1.64 8.28
C ILE A 35 -13.41 -2.26 7.44
N ASP A 36 -13.77 -3.03 6.42
CA ASP A 36 -12.79 -3.66 5.54
C ASP A 36 -11.92 -2.63 4.85
N VAL A 37 -12.51 -1.56 4.34
CA VAL A 37 -11.74 -0.50 3.70
C VAL A 37 -10.85 0.19 4.71
N LEU A 38 -11.35 0.48 5.89
CA LEU A 38 -10.55 1.11 6.92
C LEU A 38 -9.37 0.24 7.33
N ASN A 39 -9.59 -1.05 7.46
CA ASN A 39 -8.51 -1.96 7.83
C ASN A 39 -7.46 -2.03 6.74
N GLN A 40 -7.87 -2.01 5.49
CA GLN A 40 -6.93 -2.03 4.38
C GLN A 40 -6.12 -0.72 4.33
N ILE A 41 -6.74 0.39 4.59
CA ILE A 41 -6.05 1.67 4.64
C ILE A 41 -5.01 1.66 5.76
N LYS A 42 -5.37 1.15 6.92
CA LYS A 42 -4.44 1.05 8.03
C LYS A 42 -3.25 0.16 7.69
N ALA A 43 -3.52 -0.95 7.01
CA ALA A 43 -2.47 -1.86 6.61
C ALA A 43 -1.52 -1.21 5.62
N ALA A 44 -2.04 -0.48 4.65
CA ALA A 44 -1.22 0.22 3.67
C ALA A 44 -0.38 1.30 4.35
N LYS A 45 -0.97 2.02 5.30
CA LYS A 45 -0.24 3.02 6.05
C LYS A 45 0.90 2.41 6.84
N SER A 46 0.64 1.30 7.52
CA SER A 46 1.67 0.63 8.31
C SER A 46 2.79 0.13 7.41
N ALA A 47 2.45 -0.38 6.25
CA ALA A 47 3.44 -0.85 5.30
C ALA A 47 4.31 0.30 4.81
N LEU A 48 3.71 1.46 4.56
CA LEU A 48 4.47 2.63 4.13
C LEU A 48 5.41 3.12 5.23
N VAL A 49 4.96 3.07 6.45
CA VAL A 49 5.80 3.49 7.58
C VAL A 49 7.01 2.57 7.72
N SER A 50 6.85 1.31 7.38
CA SER A 50 7.94 0.34 7.52
C SER A 50 8.93 0.39 6.36
N VAL A 51 8.63 1.08 5.32
CA VAL A 51 9.54 1.18 4.17
C VAL A 51 10.73 2.17 4.42
#